data_33b0442e515775b1dea893ed5462af8d
#
_entry.id   33b0442e515775b1dea893ed5462af8d
#
_cell.length_a   1.000
_cell.length_b   1.000
_cell.length_c   1.000
_cell.angle_alpha   90.00
_cell.angle_beta   90.00
_cell.angle_gamma   90.00
#
_symmetry.space_group_name_H-M   'P 1'
#
loop_
_entity.id
_entity.type
_entity.pdbx_description
1 polymer ?
#
loop_
_entity_poly.entity_id
_entity_poly.type
_entity_poly.pdbx_seq_one_letter_code
_entity_poly.pdbx_strand_id
1 'polypeptide(L)'
;MKKILIVDDEPNIVMALEYTFKKNNFEVFIARDGQEALDILKVQLPDVIILDVMMPMVDGFATLEQIKKDERLRHCKVIFLSAKNKEKHIEKGLALGANLYVVKPFSVKKLVEQVQDLIQ
;
A
#
# COMPACT_ATOMS: atom_id res chain seq x y z
N MET A 1 0.70 18.66 2.14
CA MET A 1 0.03 17.64 1.30
C MET A 1 0.47 16.26 1.76
N LYS A 2 -0.47 15.37 1.96
CA LYS A 2 -0.16 13.98 2.34
C LYS A 2 0.38 13.21 1.15
N LYS A 3 1.26 12.25 1.41
CA LYS A 3 1.89 11.43 0.37
C LYS A 3 1.43 9.99 0.48
N ILE A 4 1.14 9.38 -0.68
CA ILE A 4 0.73 7.98 -0.75
C ILE A 4 1.58 7.26 -1.79
N LEU A 5 2.02 6.05 -1.45
CA LEU A 5 2.69 5.14 -2.38
C LEU A 5 1.72 4.00 -2.70
N ILE A 6 1.46 3.80 -3.98
CA ILE A 6 0.61 2.71 -4.47
C ILE A 6 1.50 1.67 -5.14
N VAL A 7 1.47 0.45 -4.63
CA VAL A 7 2.31 -0.65 -5.11
C VAL A 7 1.40 -1.75 -5.64
N ASP A 8 1.24 -1.81 -6.95
CA ASP A 8 0.36 -2.76 -7.61
C ASP A 8 0.78 -2.87 -9.08
N ASP A 9 0.68 -4.05 -9.67
CA ASP A 9 1.04 -4.27 -11.06
C ASP A 9 -0.16 -4.26 -12.02
N GLU A 10 -1.38 -4.10 -11.49
CA GLU A 10 -2.59 -4.04 -12.32
C GLU A 10 -2.86 -2.60 -12.78
N PRO A 11 -2.69 -2.30 -14.08
CA PRO A 11 -2.83 -0.92 -14.57
C PRO A 11 -4.16 -0.26 -14.25
N ASN A 12 -5.26 -1.01 -14.32
CA ASN A 12 -6.59 -0.45 -14.06
C ASN A 12 -6.75 0.01 -12.62
N ILE A 13 -6.20 -0.75 -11.67
CA ILE A 13 -6.26 -0.41 -10.26
C ILE A 13 -5.37 0.81 -9.99
N VAL A 14 -4.16 0.80 -10.52
CA VAL A 14 -3.22 1.91 -10.36
C VAL A 14 -3.83 3.20 -10.88
N MET A 15 -4.42 3.18 -12.08
CA MET A 15 -5.02 4.37 -12.68
C MET A 15 -6.18 4.91 -11.85
N ALA A 16 -7.06 4.02 -11.37
CA ALA A 16 -8.22 4.43 -10.58
C ALA A 16 -7.79 5.06 -9.26
N LEU A 17 -6.81 4.45 -8.58
CA LEU A 17 -6.34 4.94 -7.30
C LEU A 17 -5.56 6.24 -7.47
N GLU A 18 -4.70 6.32 -8.48
CA GLU A 18 -3.94 7.54 -8.75
C GLU A 18 -4.87 8.72 -8.97
N TYR A 19 -5.87 8.56 -9.84
CA TYR A 19 -6.84 9.61 -10.14
C TYR A 19 -7.55 10.06 -8.85
N THR A 20 -8.06 9.10 -8.09
CA THR A 20 -8.89 9.39 -6.92
C THR A 20 -8.07 10.03 -5.80
N PHE A 21 -6.87 9.54 -5.53
CA PHE A 21 -6.05 10.12 -4.46
C PHE A 21 -5.51 11.50 -4.84
N LYS A 22 -5.14 11.73 -6.10
CA LYS A 22 -4.78 13.07 -6.55
C LYS A 22 -5.95 14.04 -6.38
N LYS A 23 -7.15 13.60 -6.70
CA LYS A 23 -8.37 14.42 -6.53
C LYS A 23 -8.62 14.76 -5.07
N ASN A 24 -8.16 13.92 -4.15
CA ASN A 24 -8.29 14.14 -2.71
C ASN A 24 -7.05 14.79 -2.09
N ASN A 25 -6.25 15.46 -2.90
CA ASN A 25 -5.09 16.27 -2.48
C ASN A 25 -3.92 15.46 -1.94
N PHE A 26 -3.72 14.26 -2.44
CA PHE A 26 -2.53 13.47 -2.15
C PHE A 26 -1.48 13.67 -3.23
N GLU A 27 -0.22 13.66 -2.82
CA GLU A 27 0.90 13.47 -3.73
C GLU A 27 1.08 11.97 -3.90
N VAL A 28 0.97 11.46 -5.14
CA VAL A 28 0.91 10.02 -5.41
C VAL A 28 2.19 9.54 -6.05
N PHE A 29 2.77 8.49 -5.46
CA PHE A 29 3.89 7.75 -6.03
C PHE A 29 3.42 6.36 -6.39
N ILE A 30 3.96 5.79 -7.46
CA ILE A 30 3.52 4.49 -7.98
C ILE A 30 4.72 3.58 -8.15
N ALA A 31 4.59 2.35 -7.67
CA ALA A 31 5.53 1.27 -7.90
C ALA A 31 4.77 0.06 -8.43
N ARG A 32 5.36 -0.69 -9.34
CA ARG A 32 4.71 -1.84 -9.96
C ARG A 32 5.10 -3.16 -9.32
N ASP A 33 6.11 -3.13 -8.46
CA ASP A 33 6.56 -4.30 -7.72
C ASP A 33 7.26 -3.87 -6.43
N GLY A 34 7.63 -4.87 -5.64
CA GLY A 34 8.24 -4.59 -4.33
C GLY A 34 9.59 -3.91 -4.44
N GLN A 35 10.39 -4.24 -5.47
CA GLN A 35 11.70 -3.63 -5.62
C GLN A 35 11.59 -2.15 -5.97
N GLU A 36 10.69 -1.80 -6.90
CA GLU A 36 10.43 -0.39 -7.21
C GLU A 36 9.95 0.36 -5.97
N ALA A 37 9.09 -0.27 -5.17
CA ALA A 37 8.61 0.34 -3.93
C ALA A 37 9.77 0.64 -2.99
N LEU A 38 10.65 -0.32 -2.77
CA LEU A 38 11.80 -0.14 -1.88
C LEU A 38 12.75 0.95 -2.39
N ASP A 39 12.92 1.03 -3.71
CA ASP A 39 13.75 2.08 -4.31
C ASP A 39 13.14 3.47 -4.10
N ILE A 40 11.83 3.61 -4.26
CA ILE A 40 11.15 4.88 -3.99
C ILE A 40 11.28 5.25 -2.51
N LEU A 41 11.16 4.28 -1.61
CA LEU A 41 11.21 4.52 -0.17
C LEU A 41 12.61 4.91 0.33
N LYS A 42 13.64 4.79 -0.50
CA LYS A 42 14.97 5.32 -0.16
C LYS A 42 14.98 6.84 -0.12
N VAL A 43 14.12 7.48 -0.90
CA VAL A 43 14.11 8.95 -1.05
C VAL A 43 12.78 9.60 -0.66
N GLN A 44 11.70 8.82 -0.50
CA GLN A 44 10.38 9.34 -0.14
C GLN A 44 9.89 8.70 1.16
N LEU A 45 9.19 9.50 1.97
CA LEU A 45 8.59 9.04 3.22
C LEU A 45 7.07 9.26 3.14
N PRO A 46 6.33 8.33 2.54
CA PRO A 46 4.88 8.50 2.42
C PRO A 46 4.18 8.36 3.77
N ASP A 47 3.01 8.95 3.87
CA ASP A 47 2.16 8.81 5.05
C ASP A 47 1.46 7.45 5.05
N VAL A 48 1.15 6.94 3.85
CA VAL A 48 0.48 5.65 3.70
C VAL A 48 1.00 4.93 2.46
N ILE A 49 1.06 3.60 2.57
CA ILE A 49 1.47 2.70 1.47
C ILE A 49 0.34 1.72 1.24
N ILE A 50 -0.17 1.66 0.01
CA ILE A 50 -1.12 0.63 -0.42
C ILE A 50 -0.31 -0.41 -1.17
N LEU A 51 -0.37 -1.66 -0.75
CA LEU A 51 0.57 -2.71 -1.15
C LEU A 51 -0.17 -3.98 -1.53
N ASP A 52 0.00 -4.43 -2.78
CA ASP A 52 -0.52 -5.73 -3.20
C ASP A 52 0.40 -6.85 -2.66
N VAL A 53 -0.19 -7.98 -2.35
CA VAL A 53 0.55 -9.17 -1.91
C VAL A 53 1.18 -9.88 -3.10
N MET A 54 0.41 -10.06 -4.17
CA MET A 54 0.84 -10.83 -5.34
C MET A 54 1.49 -9.95 -6.39
N MET A 55 2.81 -9.89 -6.36
CA MET A 55 3.59 -9.14 -7.34
C MET A 55 4.81 -9.95 -7.76
N PRO A 56 5.32 -9.73 -8.99
CA PRO A 56 6.55 -10.40 -9.41
C PRO A 56 7.75 -9.93 -8.58
N MET A 57 8.78 -10.73 -8.56
CA MET A 57 10.06 -10.49 -7.87
C MET A 57 9.91 -10.49 -6.35
N VAL A 58 9.72 -9.34 -5.71
CA VAL A 58 9.54 -9.25 -4.25
C VAL A 58 8.05 -9.08 -3.97
N ASP A 59 7.42 -10.08 -3.34
CA ASP A 59 5.99 -10.01 -3.04
C ASP A 59 5.69 -8.99 -1.92
N GLY A 60 4.41 -8.73 -1.69
CA GLY A 60 3.99 -7.71 -0.74
C GLY A 60 4.36 -8.04 0.72
N PHE A 61 4.33 -9.30 1.10
CA PHE A 61 4.71 -9.68 2.47
C PHE A 61 6.20 -9.43 2.70
N ALA A 62 7.04 -9.85 1.74
CA ALA A 62 8.48 -9.61 1.82
C ALA A 62 8.81 -8.12 1.79
N THR A 63 8.07 -7.36 0.98
CA THR A 63 8.23 -5.90 0.91
C THR A 63 7.92 -5.26 2.27
N LEU A 64 6.82 -5.65 2.90
CA LEU A 64 6.47 -5.11 4.22
C LEU A 64 7.51 -5.46 5.28
N GLU A 65 8.07 -6.66 5.24
CA GLU A 65 9.14 -7.04 6.17
C GLU A 65 10.34 -6.09 6.05
N GLN A 66 10.72 -5.74 4.83
CA GLN A 66 11.80 -4.78 4.61
C GLN A 66 11.44 -3.38 5.11
N ILE A 67 10.21 -2.94 4.86
CA ILE A 67 9.73 -1.64 5.33
C ILE A 67 9.80 -1.57 6.86
N LYS A 68 9.40 -2.62 7.54
CA LYS A 68 9.37 -2.65 9.02
C LYS A 68 10.77 -2.66 9.64
N LYS A 69 11.79 -3.05 8.90
CA LYS A 69 13.19 -3.00 9.37
C LYS A 69 13.79 -1.60 9.28
N ASP A 70 13.18 -0.70 8.54
CA ASP A 70 13.69 0.66 8.33
C ASP A 70 13.03 1.61 9.31
N GLU A 71 13.80 2.13 10.26
CA GLU A 71 13.27 3.03 11.30
C GLU A 71 12.66 4.30 10.74
N ARG A 72 13.17 4.79 9.59
CA ARG A 72 12.61 5.98 8.95
C ARG A 72 11.16 5.79 8.52
N LEU A 73 10.74 4.54 8.29
CA LEU A 73 9.43 4.20 7.77
C LEU A 73 8.44 3.72 8.83
N ARG A 74 8.81 3.77 10.10
CA ARG A 74 7.97 3.23 11.18
C ARG A 74 6.60 3.88 11.28
N HIS A 75 6.50 5.16 10.97
CA HIS A 75 5.23 5.89 11.06
C HIS A 75 4.38 5.77 9.80
N CYS A 76 4.89 5.17 8.74
CA CYS A 76 4.09 4.95 7.54
C CYS A 76 3.00 3.93 7.83
N LYS A 77 1.76 4.26 7.47
CA LYS A 77 0.66 3.32 7.56
C LYS A 77 0.69 2.41 6.35
N VAL A 78 0.39 1.13 6.52
CA VAL A 78 0.41 0.17 5.42
C VAL A 78 -0.94 -0.52 5.31
N ILE A 79 -1.50 -0.52 4.11
CA ILE A 79 -2.75 -1.22 3.79
C ILE A 79 -2.44 -2.24 2.70
N PHE A 80 -2.66 -3.53 2.98
CA PHE A 80 -2.65 -4.52 1.91
C PHE A 80 -3.94 -4.41 1.11
N LEU A 81 -3.82 -4.50 -0.22
CA LEU A 81 -4.94 -4.51 -1.14
C LEU A 81 -4.70 -5.67 -2.10
N SER A 82 -5.42 -6.79 -1.93
CA SER A 82 -5.06 -8.01 -2.62
C SER A 82 -6.26 -8.90 -2.94
N ALA A 83 -6.11 -9.70 -4.01
CA ALA A 83 -7.06 -10.76 -4.33
C ALA A 83 -6.90 -11.98 -3.42
N LYS A 84 -5.82 -12.07 -2.66
CA LYS A 84 -5.64 -13.11 -1.65
C LYS A 84 -6.61 -12.88 -0.51
N ASN A 85 -7.66 -13.70 -0.44
CA ASN A 85 -8.79 -13.46 0.46
C ASN A 85 -8.96 -14.49 1.58
N LYS A 86 -8.06 -15.48 1.67
CA LYS A 86 -8.16 -16.47 2.73
C LYS A 86 -7.73 -15.88 4.06
N GLU A 87 -8.37 -16.35 5.14
CA GLU A 87 -8.10 -15.86 6.48
C GLU A 87 -6.62 -15.92 6.84
N LYS A 88 -5.93 -16.99 6.43
CA LYS A 88 -4.48 -17.13 6.69
C LYS A 88 -3.65 -16.02 6.05
N HIS A 89 -4.05 -15.51 4.89
CA HIS A 89 -3.35 -14.41 4.23
C HIS A 89 -3.57 -13.10 4.98
N ILE A 90 -4.81 -12.88 5.39
CA ILE A 90 -5.20 -11.66 6.13
C ILE A 90 -4.46 -11.64 7.47
N GLU A 91 -4.48 -12.76 8.19
CA GLU A 91 -3.79 -12.88 9.48
C GLU A 91 -2.29 -12.63 9.33
N LYS A 92 -1.68 -13.21 8.28
CA LYS A 92 -0.25 -13.03 8.03
C LYS A 92 0.08 -11.56 7.77
N GLY A 93 -0.72 -10.88 6.94
CA GLY A 93 -0.48 -9.47 6.64
C GLY A 93 -0.58 -8.59 7.87
N LEU A 94 -1.60 -8.80 8.69
CA LEU A 94 -1.77 -8.04 9.92
C LEU A 94 -0.68 -8.36 10.94
N ALA A 95 -0.28 -9.62 11.05
CA ALA A 95 0.79 -10.03 11.96
C ALA A 95 2.14 -9.41 11.58
N LEU A 96 2.38 -9.19 10.29
CA LEU A 96 3.58 -8.52 9.81
C LEU A 96 3.58 -7.01 10.09
N GLY A 97 2.45 -6.47 10.51
CA GLY A 97 2.36 -5.07 10.91
C GLY A 97 1.55 -4.17 9.99
N ALA A 98 0.80 -4.73 9.03
CA ALA A 98 -0.12 -3.92 8.23
C ALA A 98 -1.24 -3.38 9.11
N ASN A 99 -1.68 -2.17 8.82
CA ASN A 99 -2.76 -1.52 9.56
C ASN A 99 -4.13 -2.03 9.12
N LEU A 100 -4.27 -2.37 7.84
CA LEU A 100 -5.51 -2.92 7.27
C LEU A 100 -5.16 -3.91 6.18
N TYR A 101 -6.11 -4.81 5.91
CA TYR A 101 -6.05 -5.73 4.79
C TYR A 101 -7.37 -5.64 4.03
N VAL A 102 -7.34 -5.15 2.80
CA VAL A 102 -8.52 -4.95 1.97
C VAL A 102 -8.51 -5.94 0.84
N VAL A 103 -9.60 -6.67 0.67
CA VAL A 103 -9.72 -7.72 -0.34
C VAL A 103 -10.30 -7.16 -1.63
N LYS A 104 -9.70 -7.53 -2.77
CA LYS A 104 -10.24 -7.19 -4.10
C LYS A 104 -11.40 -8.15 -4.44
N PRO A 105 -12.46 -7.69 -5.12
CA PRO A 105 -12.72 -6.31 -5.53
C PRO A 105 -13.12 -5.43 -4.34
N PHE A 106 -12.82 -4.15 -4.43
CA PHE A 106 -13.00 -3.21 -3.33
C PHE A 106 -13.72 -1.94 -3.81
N SER A 107 -14.19 -1.15 -2.84
CA SER A 107 -14.77 0.17 -3.12
C SER A 107 -13.67 1.23 -3.01
N VAL A 108 -13.43 1.97 -4.10
CA VAL A 108 -12.44 3.06 -4.10
C VAL A 108 -12.83 4.13 -3.07
N LYS A 109 -14.10 4.50 -3.02
CA LYS A 109 -14.58 5.49 -2.08
C LYS A 109 -14.33 5.07 -0.64
N LYS A 110 -14.63 3.81 -0.32
CA LYS A 110 -14.42 3.30 1.03
C LYS A 110 -12.94 3.24 1.38
N LEU A 111 -12.09 2.87 0.42
CA LEU A 111 -10.64 2.85 0.63
C LEU A 111 -10.10 4.23 0.95
N VAL A 112 -10.57 5.27 0.23
CA VAL A 112 -10.16 6.66 0.51
C VAL A 112 -10.54 7.04 1.94
N GLU A 113 -11.75 6.71 2.37
CA GLU A 113 -12.19 6.99 3.74
C GLU A 113 -11.31 6.28 4.77
N GLN A 114 -10.98 5.02 4.52
CA GLN A 114 -10.11 4.24 5.41
C GLN A 114 -8.70 4.83 5.50
N VAL A 115 -8.15 5.27 4.36
CA VAL A 115 -6.85 5.93 4.34
C VAL A 115 -6.88 7.22 5.14
N GLN A 116 -7.88 8.05 4.90
CA GLN A 116 -8.01 9.33 5.60
C GLN A 116 -8.12 9.13 7.11
N ASP A 117 -8.86 8.12 7.55
CA ASP A 117 -9.00 7.81 8.97
C ASP A 117 -7.67 7.38 9.59
N LEU A 118 -6.86 6.62 8.85
CA LEU A 118 -5.57 6.14 9.37
C LEU A 118 -4.53 7.25 9.55
N ILE A 119 -4.58 8.28 8.72
CA ILE A 119 -3.52 9.29 8.68
C ILE A 119 -3.92 10.64 9.29
N GLN A 120 -5.07 10.67 9.91
CA GLN A 120 -5.51 11.89 10.61
C GLN A 120 -4.58 12.26 11.75
#